data_2c6e6336f9a1a260256ce954a93885d6
#
_entry.id   2c6e6336f9a1a260256ce954a93885d6
#
_cell.length_a   1.000
_cell.length_b   1.000
_cell.length_c   1.000
_cell.angle_alpha   90.00
_cell.angle_beta   90.00
_cell.angle_gamma   90.00
#
_symmetry.space_group_name_H-M   'P 1'
#
loop_
_entity.id
_entity.type
_entity.pdbx_description
1 polymer ?
#
loop_
_entity_poly.entity_id
_entity_poly.type
_entity_poly.pdbx_seq_one_letter_code
_entity_poly.pdbx_strand_id
1 'polypeptide(L)'
;MMKRIYVTLDTEMDNDPRWGKHFPPKYTSITEGIPQLLRPIWDKYNVHPIYFVSPEVLYYPPCVAILREEVQKGAIIGAHLHPEYIQPERIWGKEIESHTAKYPCFDYPMELEKEKLRNLTALIKEKLGVQPIWYRAARFGADTDTIEILRELGYKYDSSVTSGINWARKGGPDHSKAPHTSYPIAKNSIYEKAHTRENYSKIIEKPVTILGKRWGSIGRLLPDHWLFYRWLRPTHMTYWELRNIVREMSKRGIKEGVMMFHSMEIMIDKTPYVRCRWMQKYYLWRLEKILQYADKKGYHL
;
A
#
# COMPACT_ATOMS: atom_id res chain seq x y z
N MET A 1 8.57 18.44 14.38
CA MET A 1 8.15 17.64 13.18
C MET A 1 6.65 17.50 13.24
N MET A 2 5.95 17.83 12.16
CA MET A 2 4.49 17.78 12.02
C MET A 2 4.01 16.33 12.08
N LYS A 3 2.86 16.07 12.73
CA LYS A 3 2.26 14.73 12.74
C LYS A 3 1.55 14.48 11.41
N ARG A 4 1.68 13.28 10.82
CA ARG A 4 1.02 12.94 9.55
C ARG A 4 0.54 11.48 9.54
N ILE A 5 -0.60 11.24 8.94
CA ILE A 5 -1.04 9.91 8.50
C ILE A 5 -1.06 9.93 6.97
N TYR A 6 -0.21 9.13 6.37
CA TYR A 6 -0.24 8.88 4.93
C TYR A 6 -1.40 7.93 4.63
N VAL A 7 -2.37 8.39 3.86
CA VAL A 7 -3.49 7.57 3.38
C VAL A 7 -3.06 6.96 2.05
N THR A 8 -2.89 5.64 2.02
CA THR A 8 -2.30 4.97 0.87
C THR A 8 -3.23 3.89 0.30
N LEU A 9 -3.29 3.82 -1.03
CA LEU A 9 -4.09 2.86 -1.76
C LEU A 9 -3.21 2.07 -2.73
N ASP A 10 -3.24 0.74 -2.61
CA ASP A 10 -2.73 -0.13 -3.66
C ASP A 10 -3.79 -0.13 -4.78
N THR A 11 -3.39 0.43 -5.93
CA THR A 11 -4.30 0.78 -7.03
C THR A 11 -4.09 -0.20 -8.17
N GLU A 12 -4.98 -1.18 -8.24
CA GLU A 12 -4.89 -2.37 -9.07
C GLU A 12 -6.20 -2.62 -9.81
N MET A 13 -6.20 -3.61 -10.74
CA MET A 13 -7.43 -4.12 -11.33
C MET A 13 -8.38 -4.69 -10.28
N ASP A 14 -9.67 -4.64 -10.55
CA ASP A 14 -10.69 -5.25 -9.69
C ASP A 14 -10.56 -6.77 -9.65
N ASN A 15 -10.67 -7.34 -8.48
CA ASN A 15 -10.76 -8.78 -8.26
C ASN A 15 -12.22 -9.23 -8.09
N ASP A 16 -12.42 -10.53 -7.92
CA ASP A 16 -13.67 -11.10 -7.43
C ASP A 16 -13.65 -11.24 -5.89
N PRO A 17 -14.77 -11.67 -5.28
CA PRO A 17 -14.82 -11.90 -3.85
C PRO A 17 -13.88 -12.98 -3.28
N ARG A 18 -13.22 -13.74 -4.12
CA ARG A 18 -12.21 -14.75 -3.75
C ARG A 18 -10.80 -14.32 -4.08
N TRP A 19 -10.59 -13.03 -4.41
CA TRP A 19 -9.33 -12.49 -4.92
C TRP A 19 -8.91 -13.06 -6.28
N GLY A 20 -9.86 -13.67 -7.00
CA GLY A 20 -9.64 -14.13 -8.36
C GLY A 20 -9.55 -12.94 -9.34
N LYS A 21 -8.67 -13.09 -10.31
CA LYS A 21 -8.50 -12.15 -11.41
C LYS A 21 -9.26 -12.64 -12.63
N HIS A 22 -9.78 -11.71 -13.44
CA HIS A 22 -10.56 -12.03 -14.62
C HIS A 22 -10.05 -11.32 -15.85
N PHE A 23 -10.22 -11.92 -17.00
CA PHE A 23 -9.98 -11.30 -18.28
C PHE A 23 -11.30 -11.17 -19.09
N PRO A 24 -11.61 -10.00 -19.67
CA PRO A 24 -10.85 -8.74 -19.59
C PRO A 24 -10.89 -8.13 -18.18
N PRO A 25 -9.80 -7.49 -17.75
CA PRO A 25 -9.74 -6.89 -16.43
C PRO A 25 -10.73 -5.72 -16.32
N LYS A 26 -11.25 -5.52 -15.12
CA LYS A 26 -12.13 -4.41 -14.78
C LYS A 26 -11.41 -3.45 -13.83
N TYR A 27 -11.80 -2.18 -13.88
CA TYR A 27 -11.19 -1.09 -13.11
C TYR A 27 -12.24 -0.16 -12.53
N THR A 28 -13.43 -0.69 -12.19
CA THR A 28 -14.54 0.10 -11.67
C THR A 28 -14.19 0.79 -10.34
N SER A 29 -13.30 0.18 -9.54
CA SER A 29 -12.80 0.79 -8.32
C SER A 29 -12.02 2.09 -8.58
N ILE A 30 -11.37 2.20 -9.73
CA ILE A 30 -10.61 3.39 -10.11
C ILE A 30 -11.51 4.36 -10.86
N THR A 31 -12.23 3.89 -11.92
CA THR A 31 -12.99 4.76 -12.79
C THR A 31 -14.27 5.32 -12.16
N GLU A 32 -14.83 4.63 -11.18
CA GLU A 32 -16.04 5.01 -10.46
C GLU A 32 -15.80 5.20 -8.97
N GLY A 33 -15.09 4.25 -8.33
CA GLY A 33 -14.87 4.24 -6.89
C GLY A 33 -14.08 5.46 -6.40
N ILE A 34 -12.98 5.80 -7.05
CA ILE A 34 -12.19 6.99 -6.68
C ILE A 34 -13.02 8.27 -6.83
N PRO A 35 -13.57 8.61 -8.01
CA PRO A 35 -14.26 9.88 -8.18
C PRO A 35 -15.58 9.99 -7.40
N GLN A 36 -16.34 8.90 -7.26
CA GLN A 36 -17.69 8.96 -6.68
C GLN A 36 -17.71 8.69 -5.17
N LEU A 37 -16.79 7.88 -4.64
CA LEU A 37 -16.83 7.42 -3.25
C LEU A 37 -15.68 7.99 -2.40
N LEU A 38 -14.47 8.06 -2.93
CA LEU A 38 -13.30 8.49 -2.17
C LEU A 38 -13.03 9.99 -2.28
N ARG A 39 -13.08 10.56 -3.49
CA ARG A 39 -12.80 11.98 -3.73
C ARG A 39 -13.64 12.92 -2.84
N PRO A 40 -14.96 12.70 -2.64
CA PRO A 40 -15.74 13.53 -1.70
C PRO A 40 -15.21 13.48 -0.26
N ILE A 41 -14.63 12.34 0.16
CA ILE A 41 -14.02 12.21 1.49
C ILE A 41 -12.67 12.94 1.51
N TRP A 42 -11.86 12.79 0.45
CA TRP A 42 -10.58 13.49 0.31
C TRP A 42 -10.76 15.01 0.35
N ASP A 43 -11.65 15.52 -0.45
CA ASP A 43 -11.95 16.97 -0.52
C ASP A 43 -12.45 17.50 0.84
N LYS A 44 -13.28 16.73 1.56
CA LYS A 44 -13.82 17.11 2.86
C LYS A 44 -12.78 17.23 3.97
N TYR A 45 -11.78 16.35 3.97
CA TYR A 45 -10.76 16.27 5.03
C TYR A 45 -9.38 16.73 4.57
N ASN A 46 -9.28 17.34 3.40
CA ASN A 46 -8.03 17.77 2.77
C ASN A 46 -6.97 16.66 2.75
N VAL A 47 -7.41 15.45 2.33
CA VAL A 47 -6.53 14.29 2.21
C VAL A 47 -5.76 14.36 0.90
N HIS A 48 -4.44 14.20 0.96
CA HIS A 48 -3.58 14.03 -0.21
C HIS A 48 -3.14 12.56 -0.28
N PRO A 49 -3.95 11.67 -0.92
CA PRO A 49 -3.68 10.24 -0.92
C PRO A 49 -2.44 9.89 -1.72
N ILE A 50 -1.81 8.77 -1.37
CA ILE A 50 -0.76 8.15 -2.17
C ILE A 50 -1.37 6.95 -2.89
N TYR A 51 -1.46 7.02 -4.20
CA TYR A 51 -1.86 5.90 -5.05
C TYR A 51 -0.62 5.12 -5.47
N PHE A 52 -0.45 3.91 -4.94
CA PHE A 52 0.57 2.97 -5.39
C PHE A 52 0.01 2.23 -6.63
N VAL A 53 0.45 2.66 -7.81
CA VAL A 53 -0.16 2.27 -9.07
C VAL A 53 0.53 1.06 -9.67
N SER A 54 -0.25 0.01 -9.92
CA SER A 54 0.19 -1.21 -10.59
C SER A 54 0.25 -1.03 -12.12
N PRO A 55 1.14 -1.74 -12.84
CA PRO A 55 1.38 -1.51 -14.26
C PRO A 55 0.14 -1.61 -15.14
N GLU A 56 -0.74 -2.60 -14.88
CA GLU A 56 -1.93 -2.86 -15.71
C GLU A 56 -2.93 -1.71 -15.71
N VAL A 57 -2.96 -0.92 -14.65
CA VAL A 57 -3.81 0.27 -14.53
C VAL A 57 -3.41 1.35 -15.54
N LEU A 58 -2.11 1.48 -15.80
CA LEU A 58 -1.55 2.49 -16.70
C LEU A 58 -1.77 2.19 -18.20
N TYR A 59 -2.13 0.96 -18.51
CA TYR A 59 -2.50 0.58 -19.88
C TYR A 59 -3.98 0.84 -20.21
N TYR A 60 -4.77 1.27 -19.22
CA TYR A 60 -6.20 1.56 -19.43
C TYR A 60 -6.45 3.09 -19.38
N PRO A 61 -6.71 3.74 -20.54
CA PRO A 61 -6.81 5.19 -20.61
C PRO A 61 -7.80 5.84 -19.64
N PRO A 62 -8.99 5.27 -19.35
CA PRO A 62 -9.88 5.84 -18.35
C PRO A 62 -9.27 5.91 -16.94
N CYS A 63 -8.48 4.91 -16.53
CA CYS A 63 -7.77 4.96 -15.25
C CYS A 63 -6.72 6.06 -15.21
N VAL A 64 -5.97 6.20 -16.32
CA VAL A 64 -4.96 7.26 -16.47
C VAL A 64 -5.61 8.64 -16.35
N ALA A 65 -6.79 8.85 -16.96
CA ALA A 65 -7.53 10.12 -16.87
C ALA A 65 -7.87 10.45 -15.41
N ILE A 66 -8.45 9.49 -14.65
CA ILE A 66 -8.79 9.68 -13.24
C ILE A 66 -7.53 9.97 -12.40
N LEU A 67 -6.45 9.21 -12.60
CA LEU A 67 -5.22 9.42 -11.83
C LEU A 67 -4.56 10.77 -12.13
N ARG A 68 -4.64 11.28 -13.37
CA ARG A 68 -4.19 12.64 -13.72
C ARG A 68 -5.00 13.71 -12.99
N GLU A 69 -6.33 13.55 -12.90
CA GLU A 69 -7.17 14.46 -12.13
C GLU A 69 -6.80 14.43 -10.63
N GLU A 70 -6.54 13.25 -10.08
CA GLU A 70 -6.10 13.12 -8.67
C GLU A 70 -4.76 13.81 -8.43
N VAL A 71 -3.79 13.68 -9.36
CA VAL A 71 -2.50 14.40 -9.29
C VAL A 71 -2.72 15.92 -9.30
N GLN A 72 -3.61 16.44 -10.16
CA GLN A 72 -3.94 17.87 -10.17
C GLN A 72 -4.58 18.34 -8.87
N LYS A 73 -5.23 17.45 -8.12
CA LYS A 73 -5.78 17.70 -6.77
C LYS A 73 -4.77 17.50 -5.64
N GLY A 74 -3.52 17.21 -5.95
CA GLY A 74 -2.44 17.07 -4.97
C GLY A 74 -2.19 15.65 -4.49
N ALA A 75 -2.79 14.63 -5.10
CA ALA A 75 -2.46 13.25 -4.82
C ALA A 75 -1.02 12.91 -5.25
N ILE A 76 -0.41 11.99 -4.56
CA ILE A 76 0.92 11.48 -4.85
C ILE A 76 0.80 10.14 -5.58
N ILE A 77 1.62 9.94 -6.60
CA ILE A 77 1.74 8.66 -7.30
C ILE A 77 2.99 7.94 -6.80
N GLY A 78 2.80 6.72 -6.32
CA GLY A 78 3.84 5.74 -6.04
C GLY A 78 3.81 4.60 -7.04
N ALA A 79 4.93 3.89 -7.19
CA ALA A 79 4.99 2.67 -7.98
C ALA A 79 4.60 1.45 -7.14
N HIS A 80 3.79 0.55 -7.73
CA HIS A 80 3.40 -0.72 -7.14
C HIS A 80 3.76 -1.84 -8.12
N LEU A 81 4.93 -2.45 -7.93
CA LEU A 81 5.42 -3.44 -8.88
C LEU A 81 4.69 -4.77 -8.70
N HIS A 82 3.76 -5.05 -9.61
CA HIS A 82 3.28 -6.37 -9.97
C HIS A 82 4.08 -6.84 -11.18
N PRO A 83 5.14 -7.63 -10.99
CA PRO A 83 6.11 -7.91 -12.04
C PRO A 83 5.51 -8.69 -13.21
N GLU A 84 4.42 -9.42 -12.97
CA GLU A 84 3.67 -10.15 -13.98
C GLU A 84 3.02 -9.23 -15.04
N TYR A 85 2.75 -7.97 -14.73
CA TYR A 85 1.97 -7.07 -15.62
C TYR A 85 2.81 -6.08 -16.42
N ILE A 86 4.15 -6.19 -16.38
CA ILE A 86 5.05 -5.31 -17.10
C ILE A 86 6.15 -6.09 -17.83
N GLN A 87 6.63 -5.53 -18.95
CA GLN A 87 7.80 -6.06 -19.67
C GLN A 87 9.08 -5.94 -18.83
N PRO A 88 10.04 -6.84 -19.07
CA PRO A 88 9.97 -8.02 -19.93
C PRO A 88 9.05 -9.12 -19.33
N GLU A 89 8.67 -10.09 -20.15
CA GLU A 89 7.86 -11.26 -19.73
C GLU A 89 6.49 -10.87 -19.15
N ARG A 90 5.82 -9.91 -19.77
CA ARG A 90 4.47 -9.50 -19.36
C ARG A 90 3.45 -10.59 -19.64
N ILE A 91 2.68 -10.96 -18.64
CA ILE A 91 1.52 -11.85 -18.75
C ILE A 91 0.28 -11.02 -19.06
N TRP A 92 -0.49 -11.41 -20.08
CA TRP A 92 -1.72 -10.75 -20.45
C TRP A 92 -2.69 -11.71 -21.13
N GLY A 93 -3.98 -11.34 -21.16
CA GLY A 93 -5.01 -12.22 -21.70
C GLY A 93 -5.56 -13.16 -20.63
N LYS A 94 -6.09 -14.29 -21.05
CA LYS A 94 -6.69 -15.31 -20.15
C LYS A 94 -5.70 -15.93 -19.19
N GLU A 95 -4.42 -15.87 -19.47
CA GLU A 95 -3.36 -16.36 -18.58
C GLU A 95 -3.37 -15.69 -17.20
N ILE A 96 -3.91 -14.44 -17.12
CA ILE A 96 -4.08 -13.72 -15.85
C ILE A 96 -4.92 -14.52 -14.84
N GLU A 97 -5.93 -15.27 -15.30
CA GLU A 97 -6.89 -15.98 -14.44
C GLU A 97 -6.26 -17.16 -13.70
N SER A 98 -5.26 -17.78 -14.33
CA SER A 98 -4.56 -18.96 -13.78
C SER A 98 -3.18 -18.64 -13.20
N HIS A 99 -2.69 -17.42 -13.41
CA HIS A 99 -1.35 -17.05 -13.00
C HIS A 99 -1.22 -17.00 -11.48
N THR A 100 -0.26 -17.74 -10.94
CA THR A 100 0.13 -17.62 -9.54
C THR A 100 0.96 -16.36 -9.38
N ALA A 101 0.48 -15.49 -8.55
CA ALA A 101 1.14 -14.23 -8.27
C ALA A 101 2.49 -14.42 -7.55
N LYS A 102 3.52 -13.74 -8.01
CA LYS A 102 4.91 -13.85 -7.55
C LYS A 102 5.33 -12.67 -6.67
N TYR A 103 6.32 -12.90 -5.83
CA TYR A 103 6.96 -11.83 -5.06
C TYR A 103 8.07 -11.18 -5.90
N PRO A 104 8.14 -9.84 -6.01
CA PRO A 104 9.18 -9.20 -6.82
C PRO A 104 10.59 -9.64 -6.47
N CYS A 105 10.97 -9.58 -5.21
CA CYS A 105 12.32 -9.86 -4.76
C CYS A 105 12.69 -11.36 -4.67
N PHE A 106 11.71 -12.28 -4.56
CA PHE A 106 12.02 -13.70 -4.34
C PHE A 106 11.87 -14.56 -5.58
N ASP A 107 11.00 -14.14 -6.51
CA ASP A 107 10.66 -14.95 -7.68
C ASP A 107 11.33 -14.44 -8.96
N TYR A 108 12.04 -13.30 -8.88
CA TYR A 108 12.73 -12.69 -10.01
C TYR A 108 14.20 -12.40 -9.66
N PRO A 109 15.17 -12.69 -10.56
CA PRO A 109 16.53 -12.21 -10.41
C PRO A 109 16.58 -10.68 -10.32
N MET A 110 17.53 -10.15 -9.55
CA MET A 110 17.70 -8.70 -9.32
C MET A 110 17.69 -7.87 -10.62
N GLU A 111 18.40 -8.32 -11.65
CA GLU A 111 18.46 -7.59 -12.93
C GLU A 111 17.10 -7.52 -13.63
N LEU A 112 16.30 -8.59 -13.53
CA LEU A 112 14.96 -8.63 -14.10
C LEU A 112 13.98 -7.75 -13.29
N GLU A 113 14.06 -7.78 -11.97
CA GLU A 113 13.31 -6.87 -11.11
C GLU A 113 13.65 -5.41 -11.43
N LYS A 114 14.93 -5.10 -11.57
CA LYS A 114 15.44 -3.76 -11.92
C LYS A 114 14.89 -3.27 -13.26
N GLU A 115 14.91 -4.12 -14.28
CA GLU A 115 14.37 -3.79 -15.59
C GLU A 115 12.87 -3.53 -15.53
N LYS A 116 12.12 -4.41 -14.87
CA LYS A 116 10.66 -4.26 -14.67
C LYS A 116 10.33 -2.97 -13.91
N LEU A 117 11.06 -2.67 -12.83
CA LEU A 117 10.83 -1.45 -12.05
C LEU A 117 11.22 -0.19 -12.81
N ARG A 118 12.29 -0.23 -13.62
CA ARG A 118 12.64 0.86 -14.56
C ARG A 118 11.52 1.11 -15.56
N ASN A 119 10.98 0.04 -16.13
CA ASN A 119 9.88 0.13 -17.11
C ASN A 119 8.60 0.68 -16.47
N LEU A 120 8.26 0.27 -15.24
CA LEU A 120 7.14 0.84 -14.50
C LEU A 120 7.34 2.32 -14.19
N THR A 121 8.54 2.69 -13.76
CA THR A 121 8.90 4.10 -13.49
C THR A 121 8.74 4.97 -14.74
N ALA A 122 9.24 4.48 -15.88
CA ALA A 122 9.10 5.15 -17.17
C ALA A 122 7.63 5.26 -17.61
N LEU A 123 6.86 4.18 -17.44
CA LEU A 123 5.43 4.15 -17.77
C LEU A 123 4.61 5.14 -16.91
N ILE A 124 4.88 5.23 -15.61
CA ILE A 124 4.25 6.23 -14.73
C ILE A 124 4.57 7.63 -15.24
N LYS A 125 5.83 7.91 -15.54
CA LYS A 125 6.26 9.21 -16.05
C LYS A 125 5.60 9.56 -17.39
N GLU A 126 5.54 8.61 -18.30
CA GLU A 126 4.88 8.78 -19.60
C GLU A 126 3.37 9.05 -19.46
N LYS A 127 2.68 8.21 -18.68
CA LYS A 127 1.21 8.27 -18.60
C LYS A 127 0.69 9.36 -17.67
N LEU A 128 1.39 9.64 -16.55
CA LEU A 128 0.90 10.55 -15.52
C LEU A 128 1.70 11.86 -15.42
N GLY A 129 2.84 11.97 -16.12
CA GLY A 129 3.68 13.17 -16.10
C GLY A 129 4.45 13.39 -14.80
N VAL A 130 4.54 12.40 -13.91
CA VAL A 130 5.19 12.51 -12.61
C VAL A 130 6.30 11.49 -12.46
N GLN A 131 7.40 11.89 -11.81
CA GLN A 131 8.45 10.96 -11.39
C GLN A 131 8.05 10.35 -10.04
N PRO A 132 7.78 9.05 -9.94
CA PRO A 132 7.44 8.46 -8.65
C PRO A 132 8.66 8.46 -7.73
N ILE A 133 8.44 8.84 -6.47
CA ILE A 133 9.46 8.80 -5.41
C ILE A 133 9.04 7.89 -4.25
N TRP A 134 7.87 7.29 -4.33
CA TRP A 134 7.31 6.32 -3.39
C TRP A 134 7.19 4.96 -4.08
N TYR A 135 7.50 3.92 -3.34
CA TYR A 135 7.38 2.54 -3.78
C TYR A 135 6.64 1.69 -2.75
N ARG A 136 5.92 0.70 -3.23
CA ARG A 136 5.43 -0.43 -2.46
C ARG A 136 5.48 -1.68 -3.33
N ALA A 137 6.17 -2.71 -2.86
CA ALA A 137 6.22 -3.98 -3.55
C ALA A 137 4.87 -4.71 -3.47
N ALA A 138 4.49 -5.38 -4.54
CA ALA A 138 3.37 -6.32 -4.51
C ALA A 138 3.59 -7.35 -3.40
N ARG A 139 2.52 -7.66 -2.65
CA ARG A 139 2.56 -8.58 -1.50
C ARG A 139 3.60 -8.23 -0.44
N PHE A 140 4.04 -6.97 -0.41
CA PHE A 140 5.10 -6.52 0.50
C PHE A 140 6.45 -7.21 0.28
N GLY A 141 6.68 -7.77 -0.92
CA GLY A 141 7.88 -8.51 -1.28
C GLY A 141 9.00 -7.57 -1.74
N ALA A 142 9.74 -6.99 -0.80
CA ALA A 142 10.93 -6.20 -1.03
C ALA A 142 12.09 -6.72 -0.16
N ASP A 143 13.30 -6.61 -0.67
CA ASP A 143 14.53 -6.98 0.03
C ASP A 143 15.63 -5.93 -0.15
N THR A 144 16.86 -6.28 0.17
CA THR A 144 18.00 -5.38 0.07
C THR A 144 18.31 -4.99 -1.38
N ASP A 145 18.16 -5.91 -2.31
CA ASP A 145 18.36 -5.67 -3.73
C ASP A 145 17.31 -4.71 -4.28
N THR A 146 16.04 -4.90 -3.89
CA THR A 146 14.96 -3.95 -4.19
C THR A 146 15.32 -2.54 -3.72
N ILE A 147 15.86 -2.38 -2.51
CA ILE A 147 16.25 -1.06 -1.97
C ILE A 147 17.38 -0.43 -2.78
N GLU A 148 18.35 -1.22 -3.26
CA GLU A 148 19.39 -0.71 -4.13
C GLU A 148 18.85 -0.24 -5.48
N ILE A 149 17.97 -1.02 -6.09
CA ILE A 149 17.27 -0.65 -7.33
C ILE A 149 16.48 0.66 -7.14
N LEU A 150 15.74 0.80 -6.04
CA LEU A 150 14.99 2.02 -5.72
C LEU A 150 15.90 3.24 -5.63
N ARG A 151 17.04 3.09 -4.95
CA ARG A 151 18.05 4.16 -4.84
C ARG A 151 18.57 4.60 -6.20
N GLU A 152 18.90 3.66 -7.08
CA GLU A 152 19.41 3.95 -8.42
C GLU A 152 18.37 4.64 -9.30
N LEU A 153 17.10 4.28 -9.17
CA LEU A 153 16.00 4.87 -9.93
C LEU A 153 15.47 6.20 -9.35
N GLY A 154 16.07 6.68 -8.23
CA GLY A 154 15.75 7.98 -7.66
C GLY A 154 14.55 8.00 -6.72
N TYR A 155 14.09 6.86 -6.24
CA TYR A 155 13.08 6.77 -5.18
C TYR A 155 13.63 7.30 -3.86
N LYS A 156 12.72 7.72 -2.97
CA LYS A 156 13.05 8.26 -1.64
C LYS A 156 12.40 7.47 -0.52
N TYR A 157 11.26 6.87 -0.79
CA TYR A 157 10.42 6.20 0.20
C TYR A 157 10.04 4.80 -0.27
N ASP A 158 10.19 3.84 0.62
CA ASP A 158 9.58 2.53 0.52
C ASP A 158 8.45 2.39 1.56
N SER A 159 7.44 1.59 1.26
CA SER A 159 6.33 1.27 2.16
C SER A 159 5.97 -0.22 2.07
N SER A 160 6.96 -1.06 1.88
CA SER A 160 6.77 -2.50 1.71
C SER A 160 6.80 -3.28 3.02
N VAL A 161 7.15 -2.64 4.15
CA VAL A 161 7.27 -3.34 5.43
C VAL A 161 5.95 -3.34 6.20
N THR A 162 5.54 -4.53 6.64
CA THR A 162 4.40 -4.76 7.55
C THR A 162 4.91 -5.22 8.91
N SER A 163 5.37 -4.28 9.72
CA SER A 163 6.10 -4.54 10.97
C SER A 163 5.36 -5.49 11.92
N GLY A 164 6.07 -6.50 12.40
CA GLY A 164 5.52 -7.53 13.29
C GLY A 164 4.87 -8.72 12.58
N ILE A 165 4.76 -8.73 11.26
CA ILE A 165 4.13 -9.82 10.50
C ILE A 165 5.20 -10.71 9.86
N ASN A 166 5.01 -12.02 9.96
CA ASN A 166 5.81 -13.02 9.25
C ASN A 166 5.01 -13.63 8.11
N TRP A 167 5.46 -13.40 6.87
CA TRP A 167 4.84 -13.95 5.66
C TRP A 167 5.50 -15.23 5.16
N ALA A 168 6.55 -15.74 5.81
CA ALA A 168 7.33 -16.91 5.36
C ALA A 168 6.46 -18.14 5.08
N ARG A 169 5.37 -18.34 5.84
CA ARG A 169 4.41 -19.43 5.59
C ARG A 169 3.67 -19.31 4.24
N LYS A 170 3.71 -18.13 3.62
CA LYS A 170 3.13 -17.83 2.30
C LYS A 170 4.21 -17.62 1.23
N GLY A 171 5.46 -17.95 1.54
CA GLY A 171 6.59 -17.72 0.65
C GLY A 171 7.07 -16.26 0.60
N GLY A 172 6.60 -15.42 1.51
CA GLY A 172 6.96 -14.00 1.56
C GLY A 172 7.99 -13.65 2.65
N PRO A 173 8.30 -12.35 2.82
CA PRO A 173 9.29 -11.87 3.75
C PRO A 173 8.89 -12.00 5.22
N ASP A 174 9.89 -12.05 6.11
CA ASP A 174 9.68 -12.00 7.56
C ASP A 174 9.90 -10.56 8.08
N HIS A 175 8.82 -9.84 8.35
CA HIS A 175 8.83 -8.50 8.92
C HIS A 175 8.68 -8.48 10.45
N SER A 176 8.78 -9.63 11.12
CA SER A 176 8.48 -9.75 12.54
C SER A 176 9.36 -8.87 13.43
N LYS A 177 10.59 -8.59 13.01
CA LYS A 177 11.58 -7.78 13.73
C LYS A 177 11.71 -6.34 13.21
N ALA A 178 10.99 -5.98 12.14
CA ALA A 178 11.10 -4.65 11.53
C ALA A 178 10.57 -3.54 12.47
N PRO A 179 11.17 -2.33 12.45
CA PRO A 179 10.70 -1.19 13.21
C PRO A 179 9.25 -0.81 12.86
N HIS A 180 8.46 -0.41 13.87
CA HIS A 180 7.05 -0.04 13.71
C HIS A 180 6.81 1.43 13.31
N THR A 181 7.85 2.21 13.19
CA THR A 181 7.80 3.63 12.81
C THR A 181 8.76 3.89 11.68
N SER A 182 8.57 4.99 10.95
CA SER A 182 9.47 5.37 9.85
C SER A 182 10.95 5.35 10.25
N TYR A 183 11.80 4.82 9.39
CA TYR A 183 13.23 4.73 9.62
C TYR A 183 14.06 4.82 8.33
N PRO A 184 15.28 5.37 8.40
CA PRO A 184 16.25 5.27 7.32
C PRO A 184 16.71 3.82 7.20
N ILE A 185 16.61 3.23 6.01
CA ILE A 185 16.97 1.82 5.77
C ILE A 185 18.48 1.66 5.75
N ALA A 186 18.99 0.62 6.42
CA ALA A 186 20.38 0.23 6.36
C ALA A 186 20.73 -0.43 5.00
N LYS A 187 21.96 -0.29 4.51
CA LYS A 187 22.37 -0.85 3.21
C LYS A 187 22.33 -2.38 3.15
N ASN A 188 22.51 -3.02 4.29
CA ASN A 188 22.63 -4.47 4.41
C ASN A 188 21.34 -5.17 4.91
N SER A 189 20.30 -4.40 5.20
CA SER A 189 19.02 -4.97 5.66
C SER A 189 17.88 -3.97 5.53
N ILE A 190 16.84 -4.34 4.80
CA ILE A 190 15.60 -3.54 4.72
C ILE A 190 14.89 -3.43 6.10
N TYR A 191 15.14 -4.36 7.01
CA TYR A 191 14.46 -4.42 8.32
C TYR A 191 15.25 -3.72 9.42
N GLU A 192 16.37 -3.11 9.09
CA GLU A 192 17.25 -2.45 10.04
C GLU A 192 17.35 -0.95 9.79
N LYS A 193 17.38 -0.21 10.90
CA LYS A 193 17.61 1.23 10.85
C LYS A 193 19.08 1.52 10.65
N ALA A 194 19.41 2.37 9.67
CA ALA A 194 20.76 2.90 9.54
C ALA A 194 21.12 3.82 10.72
N HIS A 195 22.27 3.56 11.36
CA HIS A 195 22.79 4.33 12.49
C HIS A 195 23.89 5.32 12.09
N THR A 196 24.51 5.11 10.91
CA THR A 196 25.55 6.00 10.35
C THR A 196 25.21 6.41 8.93
N ARG A 197 25.81 7.51 8.45
CA ARG A 197 25.65 7.96 7.06
C ARG A 197 26.20 6.94 6.06
N GLU A 198 27.24 6.24 6.41
CA GLU A 198 27.89 5.23 5.55
C GLU A 198 26.98 4.02 5.34
N ASN A 199 26.22 3.62 6.37
CA ASN A 199 25.27 2.50 6.31
C ASN A 199 23.86 2.92 5.83
N TYR A 200 23.64 4.19 5.48
CA TYR A 200 22.33 4.65 5.02
C TYR A 200 22.17 4.39 3.52
N SER A 201 21.12 3.66 3.14
CA SER A 201 20.76 3.35 1.74
C SER A 201 20.24 4.55 0.95
N LYS A 202 19.92 5.68 1.62
CA LYS A 202 19.22 6.87 1.11
C LYS A 202 17.70 6.66 0.87
N ILE A 203 17.16 5.51 1.23
CA ILE A 203 15.73 5.23 1.21
C ILE A 203 15.20 5.26 2.64
N ILE A 204 14.02 5.82 2.82
CA ILE A 204 13.31 5.85 4.11
C ILE A 204 12.14 4.87 4.02
N GLU A 205 12.11 3.91 4.93
CA GLU A 205 10.95 3.05 5.11
C GLU A 205 9.82 3.80 5.80
N LYS A 206 8.63 3.66 5.27
CA LYS A 206 7.35 4.11 5.83
C LYS A 206 6.46 2.88 6.04
N PRO A 207 6.68 2.12 7.12
CA PRO A 207 5.99 0.85 7.31
C PRO A 207 4.48 1.06 7.46
N VAL A 208 3.70 0.11 6.94
CA VAL A 208 2.27 0.07 7.22
C VAL A 208 2.05 0.03 8.73
N THR A 209 1.20 0.92 9.24
CA THR A 209 1.03 1.06 10.68
C THR A 209 0.29 -0.13 11.28
N ILE A 210 1.02 -0.93 12.04
CA ILE A 210 0.53 -2.10 12.77
C ILE A 210 1.00 -1.97 14.22
N LEU A 211 0.06 -1.92 15.18
CA LEU A 211 0.37 -1.71 16.59
C LEU A 211 -0.16 -2.86 17.46
N GLY A 212 0.67 -3.91 17.59
CA GLY A 212 0.39 -5.07 18.45
C GLY A 212 -0.78 -5.92 17.99
N LYS A 213 -1.10 -6.93 18.79
CA LYS A 213 -2.22 -7.84 18.51
C LYS A 213 -3.55 -7.29 19.03
N ARG A 214 -4.65 -7.79 18.46
CA ARG A 214 -6.03 -7.53 18.92
C ARG A 214 -6.20 -8.11 20.33
N TRP A 215 -7.19 -7.62 21.08
CA TRP A 215 -7.56 -8.09 22.43
C TRP A 215 -6.44 -8.05 23.47
N GLY A 216 -5.46 -7.16 23.33
CA GLY A 216 -4.46 -6.85 24.37
C GLY A 216 -3.66 -8.07 24.85
N SER A 217 -3.67 -8.35 26.16
CA SER A 217 -2.90 -9.45 26.76
C SER A 217 -3.36 -10.83 26.30
N ILE A 218 -4.66 -11.03 26.08
CA ILE A 218 -5.23 -12.28 25.54
C ILE A 218 -4.73 -12.52 24.12
N GLY A 219 -4.57 -11.44 23.34
CA GLY A 219 -4.07 -11.51 21.98
C GLY A 219 -2.65 -12.11 21.86
N ARG A 220 -1.86 -12.09 22.96
CA ARG A 220 -0.52 -12.73 22.97
C ARG A 220 -0.60 -14.24 22.88
N LEU A 221 -1.71 -14.84 23.30
CA LEU A 221 -1.95 -16.29 23.25
C LEU A 221 -2.45 -16.74 21.87
N LEU A 222 -2.83 -15.81 21.01
CA LEU A 222 -3.30 -16.14 19.66
C LEU A 222 -2.12 -16.52 18.74
N PRO A 223 -2.36 -17.42 17.78
CA PRO A 223 -1.36 -17.75 16.76
C PRO A 223 -0.81 -16.52 16.07
N ASP A 224 0.39 -16.63 15.53
CA ASP A 224 0.99 -15.59 14.69
C ASP A 224 0.35 -15.60 13.30
N HIS A 225 -0.80 -14.91 13.20
CA HIS A 225 -1.52 -14.73 11.96
C HIS A 225 -1.89 -13.26 11.80
N TRP A 226 -1.69 -12.71 10.63
CA TRP A 226 -1.85 -11.29 10.34
C TRP A 226 -3.24 -10.71 10.70
N LEU A 227 -4.30 -11.51 10.66
CA LEU A 227 -5.66 -11.10 11.07
C LEU A 227 -5.78 -10.75 12.56
N PHE A 228 -4.87 -11.25 13.40
CA PHE A 228 -4.88 -10.96 14.84
C PHE A 228 -4.08 -9.71 15.21
N TYR A 229 -3.49 -9.03 14.23
CA TYR A 229 -2.80 -7.76 14.44
C TYR A 229 -3.72 -6.57 14.16
N ARG A 230 -3.45 -5.45 14.85
CA ARG A 230 -4.19 -4.20 14.67
C ARG A 230 -3.53 -3.35 13.61
N TRP A 231 -4.11 -3.36 12.43
CA TRP A 231 -3.67 -2.57 11.27
C TRP A 231 -4.39 -1.24 11.21
N LEU A 232 -3.70 -0.17 10.85
CA LEU A 232 -4.38 1.05 10.43
C LEU A 232 -4.96 0.85 9.00
N ARG A 233 -5.93 -0.07 8.93
CA ARG A 233 -6.56 -0.52 7.68
C ARG A 233 -8.07 -0.64 7.89
N PRO A 234 -8.87 0.21 7.21
CA PRO A 234 -10.32 0.24 7.40
C PRO A 234 -11.01 -1.10 7.13
N THR A 235 -10.43 -1.95 6.28
CA THR A 235 -11.01 -3.24 5.87
C THR A 235 -11.13 -4.24 7.02
N HIS A 236 -10.08 -4.35 7.84
CA HIS A 236 -9.97 -5.41 8.85
C HIS A 236 -10.33 -4.96 10.26
N MET A 237 -10.34 -3.65 10.50
CA MET A 237 -10.52 -3.09 11.81
C MET A 237 -11.90 -2.42 11.95
N THR A 238 -12.52 -2.57 13.11
CA THR A 238 -13.67 -1.75 13.49
C THR A 238 -13.24 -0.29 13.70
N TYR A 239 -14.19 0.64 13.69
CA TYR A 239 -13.89 2.05 14.01
C TYR A 239 -13.20 2.20 15.37
N TRP A 240 -13.60 1.43 16.37
CA TRP A 240 -13.01 1.52 17.71
C TRP A 240 -11.56 1.02 17.75
N GLU A 241 -11.24 0.00 16.99
CA GLU A 241 -9.85 -0.48 16.85
C GLU A 241 -8.99 0.55 16.13
N LEU A 242 -9.46 1.12 15.02
CA LEU A 242 -8.76 2.19 14.30
C LEU A 242 -8.53 3.42 15.19
N ARG A 243 -9.57 3.85 15.92
CA ARG A 243 -9.48 4.95 16.88
C ARG A 243 -8.46 4.66 17.98
N ASN A 244 -8.40 3.42 18.49
CA ASN A 244 -7.43 3.01 19.48
C ASN A 244 -6.00 3.04 18.94
N ILE A 245 -5.77 2.65 17.68
CA ILE A 245 -4.47 2.76 17.01
C ILE A 245 -4.02 4.22 16.98
N VAL A 246 -4.83 5.13 16.45
CA VAL A 246 -4.51 6.57 16.36
C VAL A 246 -4.30 7.18 17.76
N ARG A 247 -5.10 6.78 18.76
CA ARG A 247 -4.92 7.21 20.16
C ARG A 247 -3.58 6.72 20.71
N GLU A 248 -3.21 5.49 20.44
CA GLU A 248 -1.94 4.90 20.87
C GLU A 248 -0.74 5.57 20.19
N MET A 249 -0.83 5.81 18.87
CA MET A 249 0.17 6.61 18.15
C MET A 249 0.38 7.97 18.84
N SER A 250 -0.70 8.68 19.13
CA SER A 250 -0.63 9.99 19.78
C SER A 250 0.00 9.92 21.18
N LYS A 251 -0.36 8.89 21.98
CA LYS A 251 0.21 8.69 23.33
C LYS A 251 1.69 8.34 23.32
N ARG A 252 2.13 7.54 22.33
CA ARG A 252 3.53 7.13 22.17
C ARG A 252 4.39 8.18 21.45
N GLY A 253 3.82 9.31 21.06
CA GLY A 253 4.53 10.35 20.31
C GLY A 253 4.90 9.92 18.87
N ILE A 254 4.23 8.91 18.32
CA ILE A 254 4.43 8.46 16.92
C ILE A 254 3.90 9.56 16.00
N LYS A 255 4.81 10.17 15.26
CA LYS A 255 4.50 11.34 14.42
C LYS A 255 4.00 10.96 13.03
N GLU A 256 4.35 9.79 12.53
CA GLU A 256 3.99 9.33 11.19
C GLU A 256 3.32 7.98 11.24
N GLY A 257 2.25 7.83 10.49
CA GLY A 257 1.57 6.55 10.29
C GLY A 257 1.19 6.35 8.82
N VAL A 258 1.05 5.10 8.42
CA VAL A 258 0.62 4.71 7.08
C VAL A 258 -0.67 3.91 7.21
N MET A 259 -1.77 4.49 6.71
CA MET A 259 -3.04 3.80 6.47
C MET A 259 -2.97 3.14 5.10
N MET A 260 -3.39 1.89 4.99
CA MET A 260 -3.31 1.13 3.74
C MET A 260 -4.61 0.40 3.46
N PHE A 261 -5.05 0.42 2.20
CA PHE A 261 -6.10 -0.44 1.65
C PHE A 261 -5.99 -0.48 0.12
N HIS A 262 -6.67 -1.44 -0.54
CA HIS A 262 -6.70 -1.49 -2.01
C HIS A 262 -7.88 -0.68 -2.55
N SER A 263 -7.73 -0.10 -3.74
CA SER A 263 -8.79 0.66 -4.40
C SER A 263 -10.12 -0.12 -4.49
N MET A 264 -10.04 -1.41 -4.75
CA MET A 264 -11.21 -2.28 -4.92
C MET A 264 -11.93 -2.63 -3.61
N GLU A 265 -11.33 -2.39 -2.43
CA GLU A 265 -11.93 -2.74 -1.14
C GLU A 265 -13.16 -1.90 -0.80
N ILE A 266 -13.37 -0.78 -1.47
CA ILE A 266 -14.56 0.07 -1.31
C ILE A 266 -15.73 -0.36 -2.19
N MET A 267 -15.51 -1.27 -3.14
CA MET A 267 -16.50 -1.67 -4.14
C MET A 267 -17.22 -2.96 -3.74
N ILE A 268 -18.49 -3.04 -4.11
CA ILE A 268 -19.32 -4.23 -3.86
C ILE A 268 -18.83 -5.38 -4.74
N ASP A 269 -18.65 -6.56 -4.15
CA ASP A 269 -18.27 -7.82 -4.82
C ASP A 269 -16.93 -7.79 -5.55
N LYS A 270 -16.01 -6.91 -5.12
CA LYS A 270 -14.64 -6.88 -5.63
C LYS A 270 -13.61 -7.48 -4.66
N THR A 271 -14.04 -7.74 -3.45
CA THR A 271 -13.26 -8.39 -2.40
C THR A 271 -14.21 -9.17 -1.47
N PRO A 272 -13.71 -10.07 -0.62
CA PRO A 272 -14.58 -10.74 0.37
C PRO A 272 -15.16 -9.77 1.43
N TYR A 273 -14.67 -8.53 1.52
CA TYR A 273 -14.96 -7.61 2.63
C TYR A 273 -16.20 -6.75 2.44
N VAL A 274 -16.54 -6.41 1.20
CA VAL A 274 -17.70 -5.55 0.88
C VAL A 274 -18.60 -6.30 -0.10
N ARG A 275 -19.66 -6.92 0.44
CA ARG A 275 -20.56 -7.82 -0.31
C ARG A 275 -21.92 -7.20 -0.63
N CYS A 276 -22.25 -6.06 -0.02
CA CYS A 276 -23.52 -5.38 -0.24
C CYS A 276 -23.41 -3.88 0.07
N ARG A 277 -24.45 -3.12 -0.31
CA ARG A 277 -24.52 -1.66 -0.11
C ARG A 277 -24.35 -1.25 1.36
N TRP A 278 -24.88 -2.02 2.29
CA TRP A 278 -24.73 -1.72 3.71
C TRP A 278 -23.27 -1.80 4.14
N MET A 279 -22.56 -2.86 3.74
CA MET A 279 -21.13 -3.02 4.03
C MET A 279 -20.30 -1.91 3.40
N GLN A 280 -20.62 -1.50 2.16
CA GLN A 280 -19.96 -0.38 1.49
C GLN A 280 -20.16 0.93 2.27
N LYS A 281 -21.40 1.26 2.64
CA LYS A 281 -21.71 2.44 3.45
C LYS A 281 -20.98 2.42 4.80
N TYR A 282 -20.94 1.26 5.45
CA TYR A 282 -20.22 1.09 6.71
C TYR A 282 -18.71 1.23 6.55
N TYR A 283 -18.13 0.74 5.45
CA TYR A 283 -16.71 0.93 5.12
C TYR A 283 -16.38 2.41 4.98
N LEU A 284 -17.12 3.13 4.14
CA LEU A 284 -16.91 4.55 3.87
C LEU A 284 -17.14 5.40 5.15
N TRP A 285 -18.16 5.11 5.92
CA TRP A 285 -18.40 5.73 7.22
C TRP A 285 -17.21 5.53 8.16
N ARG A 286 -16.69 4.33 8.24
CA ARG A 286 -15.53 3.99 9.08
C ARG A 286 -14.27 4.72 8.66
N LEU A 287 -14.01 4.77 7.34
CA LEU A 287 -12.92 5.54 6.75
C LEU A 287 -13.06 7.02 7.09
N GLU A 288 -14.21 7.61 6.85
CA GLU A 288 -14.49 9.01 7.15
C GLU A 288 -14.30 9.33 8.65
N LYS A 289 -14.84 8.48 9.53
CA LYS A 289 -14.73 8.68 10.98
C LYS A 289 -13.30 8.58 11.51
N ILE A 290 -12.47 7.70 10.95
CA ILE A 290 -11.08 7.62 11.40
C ILE A 290 -10.25 8.81 10.91
N LEU A 291 -10.48 9.31 9.69
CA LEU A 291 -9.84 10.52 9.20
C LEU A 291 -10.22 11.73 10.07
N GLN A 292 -11.50 11.92 10.35
CA GLN A 292 -11.98 12.95 11.28
C GLN A 292 -11.32 12.86 12.67
N TYR A 293 -11.15 11.64 13.18
CA TYR A 293 -10.51 11.44 14.48
C TYR A 293 -9.00 11.72 14.44
N ALA A 294 -8.33 11.34 13.36
CA ALA A 294 -6.91 11.59 13.17
C ALA A 294 -6.61 13.10 13.09
N ASP A 295 -7.42 13.84 12.31
CA ASP A 295 -7.34 15.29 12.21
C ASP A 295 -7.53 15.94 13.60
N LYS A 296 -8.56 15.56 14.38
CA LYS A 296 -8.76 16.02 15.78
C LYS A 296 -7.58 15.70 16.70
N LYS A 297 -6.74 14.74 16.38
CA LYS A 297 -5.50 14.41 17.11
C LYS A 297 -4.28 15.16 16.58
N GLY A 298 -4.47 16.07 15.63
CA GLY A 298 -3.45 16.91 15.03
C GLY A 298 -2.56 16.17 14.02
N TYR A 299 -3.09 15.12 13.40
CA TYR A 299 -2.44 14.48 12.24
C TYR A 299 -2.94 15.15 10.96
N HIS A 300 -2.02 15.62 10.13
CA HIS A 300 -2.29 15.98 8.73
C HIS A 300 -2.50 14.69 7.91
N LEU A 301 -3.36 14.77 6.92
CA LEU A 301 -3.79 13.63 6.12
C LEU A 301 -3.28 13.71 4.69
#